data_cbe03524f6d5fe36fcc91c5ecd0bfe92
#
_entry.id   cbe03524f6d5fe36fcc91c5ecd0bfe92
#
_cell.length_a   1.000
_cell.length_b   1.000
_cell.length_c   1.000
_cell.angle_alpha   90.00
_cell.angle_beta   90.00
_cell.angle_gamma   90.00
#
_symmetry.space_group_name_H-M   'P 1'
#
loop_
_entity.id
_entity.type
_entity.pdbx_description
1 polymer ?
#
loop_
_entity_poly.entity_id
_entity_poly.type
_entity_poly.pdbx_seq_one_letter_code
_entity_poly.pdbx_strand_id
1 'polypeptide(L)' 'MKASDWISVKDRLPRTPDYVLVCRECDGVRRCDIAAYVRFEEYAHWYDQQGFDIHDVTHWQKIVLPKKEKE' A
#
# COMPACT_ATOMS: atom_id res chain seq x y z
N MET A 1 15.33 2.01 19.13
CA MET A 1 14.87 1.25 17.98
C MET A 1 13.87 2.04 17.17
N LYS A 2 13.99 1.96 15.90
CA LYS A 2 13.16 2.75 15.01
C LYS A 2 11.75 2.20 14.93
N ALA A 3 10.78 3.07 14.92
CA ALA A 3 9.41 2.66 14.74
C ALA A 3 9.18 2.18 13.31
N SER A 4 8.12 1.44 13.12
CA SER A 4 7.74 0.96 11.80
C SER A 4 7.42 2.13 10.87
N ASP A 5 7.73 1.97 9.59
CA ASP A 5 7.38 2.97 8.60
C ASP A 5 5.96 2.77 8.06
N TRP A 6 5.22 1.83 8.60
CA TRP A 6 3.85 1.59 8.18
C TRP A 6 2.95 2.76 8.53
N ILE A 7 2.14 3.17 7.58
CA ILE A 7 1.21 4.27 7.74
C ILE A 7 -0.20 3.70 7.76
N SER A 8 -0.97 4.00 8.80
CA SER A 8 -2.35 3.54 8.88
C SER A 8 -3.18 4.24 7.81
N VAL A 9 -4.05 3.49 7.14
CA VAL A 9 -4.95 4.10 6.15
C VAL A 9 -5.91 5.08 6.81
N LYS A 10 -6.08 4.98 8.13
CA LYS A 10 -6.92 5.94 8.86
C LYS A 10 -6.21 7.27 9.06
N ASP A 11 -4.88 7.29 9.01
CA ASP A 11 -4.10 8.50 9.18
C ASP A 11 -3.95 9.25 7.89
N ARG A 12 -3.58 8.54 6.83
CA ARG A 12 -3.49 9.15 5.52
C ARG A 12 -3.38 8.08 4.45
N LEU A 13 -3.62 8.50 3.22
CA LEU A 13 -3.62 7.63 2.05
C LEU A 13 -2.57 8.13 1.07
N PRO A 14 -2.10 7.26 0.17
CA PRO A 14 -1.15 7.70 -0.85
C PRO A 14 -1.72 8.83 -1.69
N ARG A 15 -0.86 9.76 -2.06
CA ARG A 15 -1.27 10.90 -2.88
C ARG A 15 -1.23 10.61 -4.36
N THR A 16 -0.47 9.61 -4.75
CA THR A 16 -0.31 9.26 -6.14
C THR A 16 -0.71 7.81 -6.33
N PRO A 17 -1.10 7.41 -7.55
CA PRO A 17 -1.54 6.04 -7.79
C PRO A 17 -0.38 5.08 -8.08
N ASP A 18 0.74 5.28 -7.43
CA ASP A 18 1.87 4.37 -7.58
C ASP A 18 1.66 3.13 -6.75
N TYR A 19 2.30 2.05 -7.15
CA TYR A 19 2.26 0.83 -6.35
C TYR A 19 3.05 1.03 -5.08
N VAL A 20 2.47 0.59 -3.98
CA VAL A 20 3.09 0.68 -2.66
C VAL A 20 2.94 -0.67 -1.97
N LEU A 21 3.71 -0.85 -0.92
CA LEU A 21 3.61 -2.05 -0.11
C LEU A 21 2.42 -1.86 0.84
N VAL A 22 1.57 -2.85 0.92
CA VAL A 22 0.39 -2.76 1.78
C VAL A 22 0.34 -3.94 2.74
N CYS A 23 -0.26 -3.70 3.89
CA CYS A 23 -0.55 -4.74 4.86
C CYS A 23 -2.06 -4.98 4.79
N ARG A 24 -2.44 -6.23 4.58
CA ARG A 24 -3.84 -6.63 4.49
C ARG A 24 -4.16 -7.52 5.68
N GLU A 25 -5.34 -7.37 6.20
CA GLU A 25 -5.78 -8.20 7.32
C GLU A 25 -7.20 -8.65 7.07
N CYS A 26 -7.39 -9.96 7.06
CA CYS A 26 -8.71 -10.56 6.85
C CYS A 26 -8.83 -11.75 7.79
N ASP A 27 -9.89 -11.75 8.59
CA ASP A 27 -10.18 -12.85 9.53
C ASP A 27 -8.99 -13.14 10.45
N GLY A 28 -8.31 -12.08 10.89
CA GLY A 28 -7.20 -12.22 11.80
C GLY A 28 -5.90 -12.62 11.14
N VAL A 29 -5.89 -12.80 9.83
CA VAL A 29 -4.68 -13.18 9.11
C VAL A 29 -4.11 -11.94 8.45
N ARG A 30 -2.83 -11.67 8.69
CA ARG A 30 -2.13 -10.55 8.09
C ARG A 30 -1.20 -11.02 7.00
N ARG A 31 -1.09 -10.23 5.96
CA ARG A 31 -0.14 -10.51 4.91
C ARG A 31 0.23 -9.22 4.21
N CYS A 32 1.36 -9.24 3.50
CA CYS A 32 1.82 -8.12 2.71
C CYS A 32 1.49 -8.35 1.25
N ASP A 33 1.25 -7.27 0.56
CA ASP A 33 0.96 -7.33 -0.87
C ASP A 33 1.42 -6.02 -1.49
N ILE A 34 1.29 -5.92 -2.80
CA ILE A 34 1.62 -4.70 -3.52
C ILE A 34 0.35 -4.21 -4.18
N ALA A 35 0.03 -2.95 -3.95
CA ALA A 35 -1.23 -2.40 -4.45
C ALA A 35 -1.08 -0.91 -4.71
N ALA A 36 -2.04 -0.37 -5.44
CA ALA A 36 -2.10 1.06 -5.73
C ALA A 36 -3.44 1.61 -5.27
N TYR A 37 -3.41 2.81 -4.73
CA TYR A 37 -4.63 3.49 -4.32
C TYR A 37 -5.01 4.47 -5.43
N VAL A 38 -6.10 4.19 -6.11
CA VAL A 38 -6.52 4.95 -7.28
C VAL A 38 -7.79 5.72 -6.93
N ARG A 39 -7.77 7.02 -7.20
CA ARG A 39 -8.91 7.88 -6.95
C ARG A 39 -9.63 8.17 -8.24
N PHE A 40 -10.94 8.06 -8.15
CA PHE A 40 -11.84 8.47 -9.22
C PHE A 40 -12.63 9.68 -8.73
N GLU A 41 -13.45 10.24 -9.58
CA GLU A 41 -14.19 11.44 -9.22
C GLU A 41 -15.04 11.26 -7.97
N GLU A 42 -15.67 10.11 -7.83
CA GLU A 42 -16.63 9.90 -6.75
C GLU A 42 -16.24 8.80 -5.79
N TYR A 43 -15.14 8.11 -6.04
CA TYR A 43 -14.74 7.01 -5.16
C TYR A 43 -13.26 6.71 -5.35
N ALA A 44 -12.74 5.93 -4.42
CA ALA A 44 -11.35 5.52 -4.48
C ALA A 44 -11.25 4.09 -4.00
N HIS A 45 -10.33 3.35 -4.59
CA HIS A 45 -10.17 1.94 -4.29
C HIS A 45 -8.70 1.57 -4.34
N TRP A 46 -8.36 0.51 -3.59
CA TRP A 46 -7.07 -0.14 -3.71
C TRP A 46 -7.18 -1.24 -4.76
N TYR A 47 -6.20 -1.32 -5.63
CA TYR A 47 -6.14 -2.35 -6.66
C TYR A 47 -4.81 -3.07 -6.55
N ASP A 48 -4.83 -4.40 -6.68
CA ASP A 48 -3.60 -5.16 -6.69
C ASP A 48 -2.97 -5.09 -8.09
N GLN A 49 -1.84 -5.80 -8.25
CA GLN A 49 -1.10 -5.74 -9.51
C GLN A 49 -1.84 -6.37 -10.67
N GLN A 50 -2.86 -7.15 -10.39
CA GLN A 50 -3.67 -7.77 -11.42
C GLN A 50 -4.92 -6.96 -11.73
N GLY A 51 -5.13 -5.86 -11.01
CA GLY A 51 -6.27 -5.00 -11.24
C GLY A 51 -7.50 -5.36 -10.44
N PHE A 52 -7.38 -6.26 -9.48
CA PHE A 52 -8.51 -6.61 -8.63
C PHE A 52 -8.65 -5.62 -7.49
N ASP A 53 -9.88 -5.31 -7.18
CA ASP A 53 -10.24 -4.41 -6.10
C ASP A 53 -10.03 -5.13 -4.77
N ILE A 54 -9.30 -4.50 -3.85
CA ILE A 54 -9.06 -5.10 -2.54
C ILE A 54 -9.55 -4.14 -1.46
N HIS A 55 -10.08 -4.71 -0.37
CA HIS A 55 -10.76 -3.91 0.64
C HIS A 55 -10.19 -4.05 2.04
N ASP A 56 -9.20 -4.89 2.23
CA ASP A 56 -8.72 -5.24 3.56
C ASP A 56 -7.37 -4.62 3.90
N VAL A 57 -7.03 -3.53 3.23
CA VAL A 57 -5.77 -2.83 3.48
C VAL A 57 -5.89 -2.04 4.77
N THR A 58 -4.96 -2.27 5.69
CA THR A 58 -4.93 -1.54 6.96
C THR A 58 -3.80 -0.53 7.02
N HIS A 59 -2.66 -0.85 6.40
CA HIS A 59 -1.48 -0.02 6.43
C HIS A 59 -0.79 -0.06 5.08
N TRP A 60 0.04 0.95 4.84
CA TRP A 60 0.82 1.00 3.62
C TRP A 60 2.13 1.72 3.87
N GLN A 61 3.09 1.53 2.99
CA GLN A 61 4.31 2.30 3.00
C GLN A 61 4.90 2.31 1.61
N LYS A 62 5.69 3.32 1.33
CA LYS A 62 6.33 3.42 0.04
C LYS A 62 7.33 2.30 -0.15
N ILE A 63 7.43 1.82 -1.37
CA ILE A 63 8.45 0.86 -1.73
C ILE A 63 9.73 1.65 -1.99
N VAL A 64 10.76 1.36 -1.20
CA VAL A 64 12.04 2.04 -1.33
C VAL A 64 13.01 1.09 -1.99
N LEU A 65 13.46 1.47 -3.16
CA LEU A 65 14.42 0.65 -3.90
C LEU A 65 15.83 0.91 -3.36
N PRO A 66 16.67 -0.09 -3.42
CA PRO A 66 18.05 0.11 -3.00
C PRO A 66 18.74 1.09 -3.94
N LYS A 67 19.78 1.71 -3.44
CA LYS A 67 20.57 2.58 -4.27
C LYS A 67 21.13 1.81 -5.44
N LYS A 68 21.16 2.46 -6.59
CA LYS A 68 21.75 1.85 -7.75
C LYS A 68 23.23 1.66 -7.51
N GLU A 69 23.67 0.45 -7.75
CA GLU A 69 25.09 0.17 -7.53
C GLU A 69 25.91 0.67 -8.68
N LYS A 70 27.08 1.11 -8.33
CA LYS A 70 28.02 1.56 -9.33
C LYS A 70 28.71 0.38 -9.94
N GLU A 71 28.83 0.39 -11.23
CA GLU A 71 29.44 -0.71 -11.95
C GLU A 71 30.93 -0.55 -12.11
#